data_bdab1d63f57166e41171616d830cf5f8
#
_entry.id   bdab1d63f57166e41171616d830cf5f8
#
_cell.length_a   1.000
_cell.length_b   1.000
_cell.length_c   1.000
_cell.angle_alpha   90.00
_cell.angle_beta   90.00
_cell.angle_gamma   90.00
#
_symmetry.space_group_name_H-M   'P 1'
#
loop_
_entity.id
_entity.type
_entity.pdbx_description
1 polymer ?
#
loop_
_entity_poly.entity_id
_entity_poly.type
_entity_poly.pdbx_seq_one_letter_code
_entity_poly.pdbx_strand_id
1 'polypeptide(L)'
;MVCGLGVGAALVWWPAPRVEPDTEALAHVVQPGYAGRVSSVVVRGPDGSAIPVRLRQGRLWPERPLAVGERLSVEVTVRRPRWSGWLVGRSARSTLVVRTPSARLRDRWLEVGTGEPVIATFDKPVRSVVLRVRGQARMLHFARARTRVDVGVVAAGTRPAGSVSVGAVPRVWEQMPKPTRLSWFPGRRGAQALVEPDAGVTLAPDRPITLTFSRAVRTIFGTRLPTLTPPTPGQWHRLDTHTLSFRPRGLGYPLGAHVAVRLPHPVGVANASGGATRTLGWDVRHGTILRLQQLLAQAGYLPLRWSPAEDPVTSTAHTELAAAAEPPPGRFRWRYANTPHELRSLWQTGSWNEIVRGAVMMFEDTHHLDVDGFVGPKVWSALLADTIGARTRTDGYSYVYVHRNVPQSLTLWHNGQTILRSPGNTGVPAAPTQLGSFPVFEHIPVGTMSGTNPDGSHYHDPGIRWISYFNHGDAIHAFNRASFGTPQSLGCVELPLTAAAKVWPYTPIGTLVTVEN
;
A
#
# COMPACT_ATOMS: atom_id res chain seq x y z
N MET A 1 78.49 -31.98 -41.09
CA MET A 1 77.73 -32.25 -39.82
C MET A 1 77.24 -30.97 -39.16
N VAL A 2 76.69 -30.01 -39.94
CA VAL A 2 76.22 -28.69 -39.41
C VAL A 2 74.71 -28.48 -39.64
N CYS A 3 74.04 -29.34 -40.42
CA CYS A 3 72.60 -29.22 -40.68
C CYS A 3 71.67 -29.78 -39.57
N GLY A 4 72.22 -30.57 -38.61
CA GLY A 4 71.40 -31.21 -37.60
C GLY A 4 71.03 -30.35 -36.35
N LEU A 5 71.84 -29.36 -35.99
CA LEU A 5 71.64 -28.49 -34.85
C LEU A 5 70.59 -27.38 -35.11
N GLY A 6 70.44 -26.94 -36.38
CA GLY A 6 69.43 -25.96 -36.69
C GLY A 6 68.00 -26.47 -36.68
N VAL A 7 67.78 -27.76 -36.95
CA VAL A 7 66.45 -28.37 -36.98
C VAL A 7 65.97 -28.66 -35.55
N GLY A 8 66.86 -29.04 -34.63
CA GLY A 8 66.53 -29.28 -33.23
C GLY A 8 66.15 -28.02 -32.48
N ALA A 9 66.82 -26.90 -32.74
CA ALA A 9 66.48 -25.59 -32.18
C ALA A 9 65.14 -25.04 -32.73
N ALA A 10 64.78 -25.31 -33.99
CA ALA A 10 63.50 -24.93 -34.56
C ALA A 10 62.32 -25.73 -34.00
N LEU A 11 62.53 -26.96 -33.53
CA LEU A 11 61.49 -27.78 -32.88
C LEU A 11 61.07 -27.25 -31.50
N VAL A 12 62.00 -26.62 -30.76
CA VAL A 12 61.74 -26.06 -29.42
C VAL A 12 61.11 -24.66 -29.50
N TRP A 13 61.23 -23.98 -30.65
CA TRP A 13 60.82 -22.57 -30.79
C TRP A 13 59.68 -22.30 -31.77
N TRP A 14 58.93 -23.32 -32.20
CA TRP A 14 57.77 -23.00 -33.05
C TRP A 14 56.71 -22.30 -32.21
N PRO A 15 56.29 -21.08 -32.56
CA PRO A 15 55.39 -20.30 -31.73
C PRO A 15 54.01 -20.98 -31.61
N ALA A 16 53.63 -21.30 -30.38
CA ALA A 16 52.30 -21.78 -30.09
C ALA A 16 51.34 -20.57 -30.08
N PRO A 17 50.08 -20.76 -30.51
CA PRO A 17 49.10 -19.73 -30.35
C PRO A 17 48.89 -19.41 -28.86
N ARG A 18 48.77 -18.14 -28.52
CA ARG A 18 48.41 -17.73 -27.14
C ARG A 18 47.02 -17.10 -27.19
N VAL A 19 46.21 -17.45 -26.19
CA VAL A 19 44.92 -16.79 -25.98
C VAL A 19 45.08 -15.94 -24.74
N GLU A 20 44.87 -14.63 -24.88
CA GLU A 20 45.07 -13.66 -23.82
C GLU A 20 43.75 -12.95 -23.48
N PRO A 21 43.55 -12.50 -22.24
CA PRO A 21 42.41 -11.67 -21.88
C PRO A 21 42.40 -10.37 -22.70
N ASP A 22 41.22 -9.95 -23.13
CA ASP A 22 41.06 -8.67 -23.87
C ASP A 22 40.24 -7.69 -23.06
N THR A 23 40.47 -6.40 -23.23
CA THR A 23 39.74 -5.34 -22.51
C THR A 23 38.37 -5.04 -23.11
N GLU A 24 38.15 -5.30 -24.40
CA GLU A 24 36.89 -5.04 -25.09
C GLU A 24 36.19 -6.33 -25.54
N ALA A 25 36.95 -7.27 -26.15
CA ALA A 25 36.46 -8.57 -26.56
C ALA A 25 36.54 -9.60 -25.41
N LEU A 26 36.08 -10.82 -25.64
CA LEU A 26 36.16 -11.90 -24.69
C LEU A 26 37.62 -12.33 -24.46
N ALA A 27 38.35 -12.50 -25.56
CA ALA A 27 39.77 -12.87 -25.57
C ALA A 27 40.42 -12.40 -26.87
N HIS A 28 41.74 -12.31 -26.87
CA HIS A 28 42.56 -12.03 -28.01
C HIS A 28 43.43 -13.25 -28.35
N VAL A 29 43.39 -13.69 -29.58
CA VAL A 29 44.24 -14.75 -30.14
C VAL A 29 45.49 -14.15 -30.71
N VAL A 30 46.60 -14.31 -30.02
CA VAL A 30 47.93 -13.80 -30.46
C VAL A 30 48.67 -14.93 -31.15
N GLN A 31 48.94 -14.76 -32.44
CA GLN A 31 49.79 -15.70 -33.18
C GLN A 31 50.49 -14.99 -34.33
N PRO A 32 51.76 -15.33 -34.65
CA PRO A 32 52.41 -14.85 -35.88
C PRO A 32 51.72 -15.41 -37.13
N GLY A 33 51.61 -14.64 -38.18
CA GLY A 33 50.94 -15.05 -39.44
C GLY A 33 51.51 -16.34 -40.07
N TYR A 34 52.79 -16.60 -39.89
CA TYR A 34 53.46 -17.81 -40.39
C TYR A 34 53.20 -19.07 -39.49
N ALA A 35 52.67 -18.90 -38.26
CA ALA A 35 52.46 -19.99 -37.32
C ALA A 35 51.28 -20.90 -37.67
N GLY A 36 50.38 -20.44 -38.59
CA GLY A 36 49.21 -21.20 -39.02
C GLY A 36 47.94 -20.38 -39.10
N ARG A 37 46.79 -21.05 -39.25
CA ARG A 37 45.47 -20.41 -39.29
C ARG A 37 44.58 -21.00 -38.19
N VAL A 38 43.77 -20.16 -37.51
CA VAL A 38 42.75 -20.61 -36.58
C VAL A 38 41.76 -21.53 -37.30
N SER A 39 41.65 -22.77 -36.86
CA SER A 39 40.78 -23.79 -37.45
C SER A 39 39.51 -24.00 -36.68
N SER A 40 39.55 -23.82 -35.36
CA SER A 40 38.37 -23.86 -34.50
C SER A 40 38.54 -22.99 -33.26
N VAL A 41 37.42 -22.44 -32.78
CA VAL A 41 37.30 -21.77 -31.49
C VAL A 41 36.11 -22.37 -30.80
N VAL A 42 36.31 -22.85 -29.57
CA VAL A 42 35.25 -23.39 -28.71
C VAL A 42 35.25 -22.61 -27.40
N VAL A 43 34.15 -21.96 -27.12
CA VAL A 43 33.92 -21.31 -25.82
C VAL A 43 32.83 -22.07 -25.07
N ARG A 44 33.08 -22.43 -23.82
CA ARG A 44 32.15 -23.15 -23.00
C ARG A 44 31.80 -22.34 -21.74
N GLY A 45 30.49 -22.35 -21.39
CA GLY A 45 29.97 -21.83 -20.14
C GLY A 45 30.30 -22.71 -18.93
N PRO A 46 29.93 -22.29 -17.71
CA PRO A 46 30.14 -23.05 -16.49
C PRO A 46 29.35 -24.37 -16.47
N ASP A 47 28.28 -24.47 -17.22
CA ASP A 47 27.43 -25.65 -17.42
C ASP A 47 27.93 -26.57 -18.55
N GLY A 48 29.06 -26.22 -19.17
CA GLY A 48 29.62 -26.95 -20.31
C GLY A 48 28.97 -26.63 -21.66
N SER A 49 27.94 -25.79 -21.70
CA SER A 49 27.27 -25.38 -22.93
C SER A 49 28.21 -24.60 -23.86
N ALA A 50 28.07 -24.82 -25.17
CA ALA A 50 28.83 -24.06 -26.16
C ALA A 50 28.26 -22.65 -26.32
N ILE A 51 29.16 -21.66 -26.32
CA ILE A 51 28.82 -20.25 -26.51
C ILE A 51 29.28 -19.86 -27.90
N PRO A 52 28.37 -19.40 -28.80
CA PRO A 52 28.72 -18.94 -30.13
C PRO A 52 29.55 -17.67 -30.04
N VAL A 53 30.68 -17.68 -30.76
CA VAL A 53 31.63 -16.56 -30.82
C VAL A 53 32.08 -16.29 -32.24
N ARG A 54 32.38 -15.04 -32.54
CA ARG A 54 32.93 -14.61 -33.84
C ARG A 54 34.34 -14.09 -33.66
N LEU A 55 35.25 -14.62 -34.46
CA LEU A 55 36.63 -14.13 -34.53
C LEU A 55 36.72 -12.98 -35.54
N ARG A 56 37.11 -11.78 -35.07
CA ARG A 56 37.36 -10.60 -35.91
C ARG A 56 38.69 -9.95 -35.51
N GLN A 57 39.60 -9.79 -36.44
CA GLN A 57 40.91 -9.16 -36.20
C GLN A 57 41.65 -9.76 -34.99
N GLY A 58 41.63 -11.11 -34.86
CA GLY A 58 42.26 -11.81 -33.74
C GLY A 58 41.50 -11.75 -32.42
N ARG A 59 40.37 -11.04 -32.33
CA ARG A 59 39.56 -10.90 -31.14
C ARG A 59 38.29 -11.75 -31.20
N LEU A 60 37.94 -12.38 -30.09
CA LEU A 60 36.75 -13.22 -29.94
C LEU A 60 35.59 -12.40 -29.37
N TRP A 61 34.53 -12.30 -30.12
CA TRP A 61 33.31 -11.57 -29.74
C TRP A 61 32.16 -12.56 -29.54
N PRO A 62 31.48 -12.54 -28.36
CA PRO A 62 30.28 -13.33 -28.19
C PRO A 62 29.16 -12.88 -29.13
N GLU A 63 28.41 -13.84 -29.67
CA GLU A 63 27.24 -13.56 -30.52
C GLU A 63 25.94 -13.38 -29.73
N ARG A 64 25.96 -13.70 -28.45
CA ARG A 64 24.85 -13.43 -27.49
C ARG A 64 25.38 -12.75 -26.23
N PRO A 65 24.56 -11.95 -25.54
CA PRO A 65 24.97 -11.37 -24.27
C PRO A 65 25.32 -12.45 -23.23
N LEU A 66 26.41 -12.24 -22.49
CA LEU A 66 26.91 -13.12 -21.45
C LEU A 66 26.72 -12.48 -20.07
N ALA A 67 26.41 -13.28 -19.08
CA ALA A 67 26.27 -12.81 -17.72
C ALA A 67 27.59 -12.23 -17.17
N VAL A 68 27.51 -11.18 -16.36
CA VAL A 68 28.68 -10.59 -15.70
C VAL A 68 29.21 -11.53 -14.61
N GLY A 69 30.54 -11.67 -14.50
CA GLY A 69 31.18 -12.51 -13.51
C GLY A 69 31.16 -14.02 -13.84
N GLU A 70 30.71 -14.41 -15.03
CA GLU A 70 30.65 -15.78 -15.49
C GLU A 70 32.05 -16.33 -15.83
N ARG A 71 32.33 -17.60 -15.45
CA ARG A 71 33.61 -18.27 -15.73
C ARG A 71 33.47 -19.05 -17.02
N LEU A 72 34.31 -18.75 -18.01
CA LEU A 72 34.28 -19.33 -19.33
C LEU A 72 35.60 -20.02 -19.66
N SER A 73 35.54 -21.15 -20.37
CA SER A 73 36.71 -21.80 -20.94
C SER A 73 36.79 -21.50 -22.44
N VAL A 74 37.86 -20.90 -22.87
CA VAL A 74 38.15 -20.58 -24.30
C VAL A 74 39.23 -21.56 -24.76
N GLU A 75 38.92 -22.34 -25.79
CA GLU A 75 39.85 -23.24 -26.47
C GLU A 75 40.01 -22.80 -27.93
N VAL A 76 41.23 -22.56 -28.33
CA VAL A 76 41.57 -22.19 -29.72
C VAL A 76 42.48 -23.24 -30.30
N THR A 77 42.10 -23.79 -31.43
CA THR A 77 42.93 -24.73 -32.22
C THR A 77 43.40 -24.02 -33.49
N VAL A 78 44.71 -24.05 -33.65
CA VAL A 78 45.39 -23.49 -34.85
C VAL A 78 45.90 -24.64 -35.69
N ARG A 79 45.57 -24.63 -37.00
CA ARG A 79 46.13 -25.59 -37.96
C ARG A 79 47.40 -24.99 -38.53
N ARG A 80 48.53 -25.75 -38.37
CA ARG A 80 49.84 -25.35 -38.84
C ARG A 80 49.97 -25.50 -40.37
N PRO A 81 50.95 -24.80 -41.03
CA PRO A 81 51.19 -24.96 -42.45
C PRO A 81 51.57 -26.42 -42.79
N ARG A 82 51.16 -26.88 -43.97
CA ARG A 82 51.41 -28.30 -44.38
C ARG A 82 52.88 -28.67 -44.36
N TRP A 83 53.77 -27.74 -44.70
CA TRP A 83 55.21 -28.00 -44.75
C TRP A 83 55.88 -28.18 -43.37
N SER A 84 55.27 -27.67 -42.29
CA SER A 84 55.83 -27.81 -40.94
C SER A 84 55.18 -28.96 -40.15
N GLY A 85 54.08 -29.52 -40.65
CA GLY A 85 53.25 -30.49 -39.91
C GLY A 85 53.94 -31.79 -39.56
N TRP A 86 54.96 -32.21 -40.30
CA TRP A 86 55.75 -33.40 -40.04
C TRP A 86 56.80 -33.20 -38.93
N LEU A 87 57.23 -31.95 -38.69
CA LEU A 87 58.21 -31.59 -37.65
C LEU A 87 57.60 -31.26 -36.31
N VAL A 88 56.50 -30.47 -36.30
CA VAL A 88 55.94 -29.85 -35.10
C VAL A 88 54.47 -30.24 -34.84
N GLY A 89 53.95 -31.23 -35.62
CA GLY A 89 52.57 -31.65 -35.57
C GLY A 89 51.61 -30.76 -36.38
N ARG A 90 50.43 -31.32 -36.75
CA ARG A 90 49.47 -30.66 -37.67
C ARG A 90 48.65 -29.54 -37.06
N SER A 91 48.54 -29.50 -35.71
CA SER A 91 47.77 -28.50 -34.99
C SER A 91 48.40 -28.14 -33.66
N ALA A 92 48.08 -26.99 -33.15
CA ALA A 92 48.38 -26.56 -31.79
C ALA A 92 47.10 -26.08 -31.12
N ARG A 93 46.94 -26.38 -29.83
CA ARG A 93 45.80 -26.00 -29.02
C ARG A 93 46.26 -25.07 -27.88
N SER A 94 45.49 -24.04 -27.62
CA SER A 94 45.67 -23.14 -26.49
C SER A 94 44.35 -22.98 -25.75
N THR A 95 44.41 -22.99 -24.46
CA THR A 95 43.25 -22.85 -23.60
C THR A 95 43.42 -21.68 -22.64
N LEU A 96 42.36 -20.95 -22.38
CA LEU A 96 42.30 -19.85 -21.42
C LEU A 96 41.01 -19.92 -20.64
N VAL A 97 41.12 -19.81 -19.34
CA VAL A 97 39.93 -19.61 -18.47
C VAL A 97 39.79 -18.11 -18.24
N VAL A 98 38.67 -17.58 -18.69
CA VAL A 98 38.35 -16.16 -18.59
C VAL A 98 37.14 -15.98 -17.69
N ARG A 99 37.14 -14.92 -16.90
CA ARG A 99 35.95 -14.50 -16.17
C ARG A 99 35.44 -13.20 -16.80
N THR A 100 34.13 -13.18 -17.20
CA THR A 100 33.51 -11.94 -17.67
C THR A 100 33.60 -10.86 -16.60
N PRO A 101 34.01 -9.64 -16.91
CA PRO A 101 34.15 -8.62 -15.89
C PRO A 101 32.80 -8.23 -15.29
N SER A 102 32.82 -7.81 -14.04
CA SER A 102 31.67 -7.23 -13.36
C SER A 102 32.08 -5.91 -12.74
N ALA A 103 31.25 -4.87 -12.88
CA ALA A 103 31.45 -3.60 -12.22
C ALA A 103 30.46 -3.46 -11.06
N ARG A 104 30.95 -2.98 -9.92
CA ARG A 104 30.16 -2.75 -8.73
C ARG A 104 30.25 -1.28 -8.32
N LEU A 105 29.16 -0.75 -7.76
CA LEU A 105 29.21 0.55 -7.11
C LEU A 105 30.15 0.49 -5.91
N ARG A 106 31.08 1.46 -5.80
CA ARG A 106 31.96 1.61 -4.62
C ARG A 106 31.17 2.05 -3.41
N ASP A 107 30.34 3.08 -3.59
CA ASP A 107 29.48 3.63 -2.57
C ASP A 107 28.04 3.63 -3.03
N ARG A 108 27.13 3.31 -2.12
CA ARG A 108 25.70 3.21 -2.38
C ARG A 108 24.90 4.28 -1.62
N TRP A 109 25.54 4.98 -0.73
CA TRP A 109 24.94 6.02 0.12
C TRP A 109 25.86 7.24 0.10
N LEU A 110 25.51 8.22 -0.76
CA LEU A 110 26.33 9.37 -1.03
C LEU A 110 25.88 10.58 -0.22
N GLU A 111 26.80 11.32 0.37
CA GLU A 111 26.54 12.68 0.83
C GLU A 111 26.96 13.64 -0.30
N VAL A 112 26.01 14.51 -0.71
CA VAL A 112 26.18 15.39 -1.87
C VAL A 112 25.94 16.83 -1.43
N GLY A 113 26.84 17.73 -1.78
CA GLY A 113 26.70 19.18 -1.51
C GLY A 113 25.55 19.79 -2.33
N THR A 114 25.07 20.95 -1.88
CA THR A 114 24.01 21.66 -2.61
C THR A 114 24.52 22.08 -4.00
N GLY A 115 23.81 21.64 -5.06
CA GLY A 115 24.17 21.93 -6.45
C GLY A 115 25.25 21.02 -7.02
N GLU A 116 25.83 20.12 -6.25
CA GLU A 116 26.80 19.15 -6.77
C GLU A 116 26.11 18.01 -7.54
N PRO A 117 26.75 17.47 -8.59
CA PRO A 117 26.25 16.35 -9.35
C PRO A 117 26.32 15.05 -8.53
N VAL A 118 25.32 14.18 -8.69
CA VAL A 118 25.30 12.85 -8.08
C VAL A 118 26.14 11.89 -8.91
N ILE A 119 27.35 11.58 -8.47
CA ILE A 119 28.30 10.76 -9.21
C ILE A 119 28.32 9.33 -8.69
N ALA A 120 27.83 8.38 -9.51
CA ALA A 120 28.02 6.95 -9.29
C ALA A 120 29.47 6.56 -9.63
N THR A 121 30.20 6.00 -8.66
CA THR A 121 31.59 5.55 -8.85
C THR A 121 31.63 4.02 -8.83
N PHE A 122 32.27 3.44 -9.87
CA PHE A 122 32.42 2.00 -10.03
C PHE A 122 33.85 1.55 -9.75
N ASP A 123 34.01 0.29 -9.30
CA ASP A 123 35.31 -0.35 -9.06
C ASP A 123 36.07 -0.64 -10.36
N LYS A 124 35.33 -0.77 -11.49
CA LYS A 124 35.88 -0.98 -12.84
C LYS A 124 35.21 -0.03 -13.84
N PRO A 125 35.90 0.31 -14.94
CA PRO A 125 35.31 1.14 -16.02
C PRO A 125 34.10 0.44 -16.65
N VAL A 126 33.04 1.18 -16.96
CA VAL A 126 31.78 0.71 -17.55
C VAL A 126 31.52 1.35 -18.89
N ARG A 127 30.98 0.59 -19.83
CA ARG A 127 30.58 1.03 -21.18
C ARG A 127 29.11 1.34 -21.29
N SER A 128 28.29 0.68 -20.46
CA SER A 128 26.86 0.93 -20.45
C SER A 128 26.32 0.94 -19.01
N VAL A 129 25.38 1.84 -18.75
CA VAL A 129 24.70 1.98 -17.46
C VAL A 129 23.21 2.08 -17.70
N VAL A 130 22.42 1.30 -16.96
CA VAL A 130 20.97 1.45 -16.87
C VAL A 130 20.61 2.15 -15.57
N LEU A 131 19.85 3.23 -15.68
CA LEU A 131 19.29 3.96 -14.55
C LEU A 131 17.78 3.73 -14.51
N ARG A 132 17.25 3.32 -13.35
CA ARG A 132 15.80 3.17 -13.15
C ARG A 132 15.34 4.10 -12.05
N VAL A 133 14.40 5.00 -12.39
CA VAL A 133 13.76 5.96 -11.48
C VAL A 133 12.26 5.81 -11.63
N ARG A 134 11.55 5.54 -10.53
CA ARG A 134 10.07 5.42 -10.49
C ARG A 134 9.49 4.52 -11.61
N GLY A 135 10.15 3.39 -11.89
CA GLY A 135 9.72 2.44 -12.92
C GLY A 135 10.21 2.74 -14.35
N GLN A 136 10.64 3.96 -14.64
CA GLN A 136 11.23 4.31 -15.95
C GLN A 136 12.69 3.90 -16.00
N ALA A 137 13.12 3.33 -17.13
CA ALA A 137 14.50 2.93 -17.37
C ALA A 137 15.13 3.80 -18.47
N ARG A 138 16.33 4.29 -18.21
CA ARG A 138 17.16 5.00 -19.18
C ARG A 138 18.50 4.30 -19.32
N MET A 139 18.89 3.98 -20.55
CA MET A 139 20.20 3.40 -20.90
C MET A 139 21.16 4.49 -21.32
N LEU A 140 22.36 4.47 -20.76
CA LEU A 140 23.46 5.34 -21.13
C LEU A 140 24.58 4.47 -21.73
N HIS A 141 25.07 4.83 -22.92
CA HIS A 141 26.22 4.19 -23.60
C HIS A 141 27.35 5.19 -23.70
N PHE A 142 28.56 4.74 -23.43
CA PHE A 142 29.76 5.58 -23.49
C PHE A 142 30.72 5.12 -24.58
N ALA A 143 31.18 6.05 -25.39
CA ALA A 143 32.21 5.79 -26.44
C ALA A 143 33.53 5.29 -25.82
N ARG A 144 33.87 5.71 -24.62
CA ARG A 144 35.00 5.21 -23.82
C ARG A 144 34.49 4.76 -22.44
N ALA A 145 35.01 3.64 -21.97
CA ALA A 145 34.66 3.14 -20.65
C ALA A 145 35.10 4.14 -19.54
N ARG A 146 34.27 4.35 -18.53
CA ARG A 146 34.53 5.29 -17.45
C ARG A 146 34.12 4.71 -16.09
N THR A 147 34.80 5.14 -15.05
CA THR A 147 34.52 4.70 -13.66
C THR A 147 33.56 5.62 -12.91
N ARG A 148 33.30 6.82 -13.43
CA ARG A 148 32.44 7.83 -12.82
C ARG A 148 31.33 8.22 -13.78
N VAL A 149 30.10 8.15 -13.35
CA VAL A 149 28.91 8.45 -14.15
C VAL A 149 28.00 9.38 -13.35
N ASP A 150 27.66 10.52 -13.93
CA ASP A 150 26.65 11.40 -13.36
C ASP A 150 25.25 10.77 -13.53
N VAL A 151 24.60 10.48 -12.42
CA VAL A 151 23.27 9.90 -12.37
C VAL A 151 22.21 10.91 -11.94
N GLY A 152 22.63 12.08 -11.49
CA GLY A 152 21.75 13.15 -10.97
C GLY A 152 20.89 13.78 -12.06
N VAL A 153 21.43 13.97 -13.27
CA VAL A 153 20.72 14.57 -14.42
C VAL A 153 19.48 13.74 -14.83
N VAL A 154 19.49 12.43 -14.56
CA VAL A 154 18.38 11.51 -14.90
C VAL A 154 17.44 11.29 -13.73
N ALA A 155 17.98 11.40 -12.51
CA ALA A 155 17.28 10.88 -11.34
C ALA A 155 16.28 11.85 -10.74
N ALA A 156 16.36 13.15 -10.95
CA ALA A 156 15.53 13.99 -10.13
C ALA A 156 15.37 15.46 -10.41
N GLY A 157 15.91 16.04 -11.37
CA GLY A 157 15.95 17.49 -11.27
C GLY A 157 16.59 17.91 -9.93
N THR A 158 16.34 19.08 -9.45
CA THR A 158 16.98 19.75 -8.30
C THR A 158 16.71 19.17 -6.89
N ARG A 159 16.39 17.87 -6.73
CA ARG A 159 16.10 17.31 -5.39
C ARG A 159 17.39 17.10 -4.58
N PRO A 160 17.46 17.63 -3.35
CA PRO A 160 18.66 17.53 -2.50
C PRO A 160 18.94 16.08 -2.06
N ALA A 161 17.96 15.19 -2.14
CA ALA A 161 18.06 13.77 -1.81
C ALA A 161 17.20 12.91 -2.70
N GLY A 162 17.60 11.65 -2.88
CA GLY A 162 16.84 10.71 -3.69
C GLY A 162 17.50 9.35 -3.80
N SER A 163 16.92 8.50 -4.66
CA SER A 163 17.45 7.19 -4.96
C SER A 163 17.25 6.83 -6.43
N VAL A 164 18.16 6.02 -6.96
CA VAL A 164 18.13 5.47 -8.32
C VAL A 164 18.64 4.04 -8.28
N SER A 165 18.04 3.15 -9.07
CA SER A 165 18.58 1.81 -9.27
C SER A 165 19.54 1.82 -10.46
N VAL A 166 20.78 1.40 -10.23
CA VAL A 166 21.90 1.47 -11.18
C VAL A 166 22.35 0.07 -11.52
N GLY A 167 22.28 -0.30 -12.80
CA GLY A 167 22.94 -1.47 -13.35
C GLY A 167 24.06 -1.01 -14.28
N ALA A 168 25.19 -1.71 -14.31
CA ALA A 168 26.31 -1.32 -15.15
C ALA A 168 27.05 -2.53 -15.69
N VAL A 169 27.54 -2.42 -16.93
CA VAL A 169 28.36 -3.44 -17.59
C VAL A 169 29.64 -2.82 -18.13
N PRO A 170 30.80 -3.48 -17.91
CA PRO A 170 32.07 -3.06 -18.46
C PRO A 170 32.14 -3.13 -19.99
N ARG A 171 31.41 -4.04 -20.62
CA ARG A 171 31.48 -4.31 -22.06
C ARG A 171 30.08 -4.30 -22.69
N VAL A 172 29.97 -3.90 -23.95
CA VAL A 172 28.67 -3.74 -24.65
C VAL A 172 27.91 -5.04 -24.88
N TRP A 173 28.61 -6.16 -24.89
CA TRP A 173 28.03 -7.50 -25.10
C TRP A 173 27.69 -8.23 -23.80
N GLU A 174 27.91 -7.63 -22.64
CA GLU A 174 27.54 -8.21 -21.37
C GLU A 174 26.05 -7.99 -21.06
N GLN A 175 25.43 -8.98 -20.47
CA GLN A 175 24.06 -8.89 -19.99
C GLN A 175 24.00 -7.96 -18.78
N MET A 176 23.06 -7.00 -18.81
CA MET A 176 22.86 -6.06 -17.72
C MET A 176 22.48 -6.79 -16.43
N PRO A 177 23.26 -6.64 -15.34
CA PRO A 177 22.94 -7.27 -14.06
C PRO A 177 21.71 -6.64 -13.41
N LYS A 178 21.14 -7.33 -12.39
CA LYS A 178 20.08 -6.75 -11.56
C LYS A 178 20.57 -5.41 -11.00
N PRO A 179 19.83 -4.30 -11.21
CA PRO A 179 20.23 -2.98 -10.75
C PRO A 179 20.34 -2.92 -9.22
N THR A 180 21.34 -2.19 -8.73
CA THR A 180 21.60 -1.94 -7.32
C THR A 180 21.14 -0.53 -6.98
N ARG A 181 20.49 -0.34 -5.83
CA ARG A 181 20.04 0.97 -5.37
C ARG A 181 21.22 1.82 -4.92
N LEU A 182 21.31 3.03 -5.44
CA LEU A 182 22.15 4.15 -5.03
C LEU A 182 21.24 5.20 -4.41
N SER A 183 21.57 5.70 -3.22
CA SER A 183 20.84 6.78 -2.55
C SER A 183 21.79 7.92 -2.24
N TRP A 184 21.30 9.17 -2.32
CA TRP A 184 22.09 10.34 -1.96
C TRP A 184 21.33 11.21 -0.98
N PHE A 185 22.07 11.92 -0.15
CA PHE A 185 21.61 12.75 0.96
C PHE A 185 22.29 14.10 0.91
N PRO A 186 21.65 15.19 1.38
CA PRO A 186 22.31 16.47 1.49
C PRO A 186 23.44 16.40 2.52
N GLY A 187 24.58 17.03 2.22
CA GLY A 187 25.73 17.14 3.12
C GLY A 187 25.44 17.99 4.35
N ARG A 188 24.59 17.50 5.27
CA ARG A 188 24.19 18.16 6.52
C ARG A 188 24.77 17.42 7.72
N ARG A 189 24.93 18.15 8.86
CA ARG A 189 25.35 17.52 10.13
C ARG A 189 24.28 16.52 10.61
N GLY A 190 24.72 15.37 11.12
CA GLY A 190 23.85 14.32 11.67
C GLY A 190 23.36 13.30 10.65
N ALA A 191 22.65 12.28 11.14
CA ALA A 191 22.05 11.26 10.29
C ALA A 191 20.85 11.82 9.51
N GLN A 192 20.76 11.46 8.23
CA GLN A 192 19.66 11.84 7.33
C GLN A 192 18.86 10.58 6.95
N ALA A 193 17.55 10.72 6.75
CA ALA A 193 16.67 9.68 6.28
C ALA A 193 15.99 10.10 4.97
N LEU A 194 16.05 9.25 3.97
CA LEU A 194 15.17 9.27 2.81
C LEU A 194 13.97 8.39 3.11
N VAL A 195 12.77 8.95 3.02
CA VAL A 195 11.52 8.34 3.43
C VAL A 195 10.67 8.04 2.19
N GLU A 196 10.20 6.82 2.06
CA GLU A 196 9.35 6.38 0.94
C GLU A 196 8.14 5.57 1.45
N PRO A 197 6.91 6.02 1.10
CA PRO A 197 6.57 7.27 0.42
C PRO A 197 6.95 8.49 1.26
N ASP A 198 7.08 9.66 0.62
CA ASP A 198 7.40 10.91 1.31
C ASP A 198 6.41 11.12 2.48
N ALA A 199 6.91 11.61 3.62
CA ALA A 199 6.04 11.93 4.77
C ALA A 199 5.02 13.00 4.39
N GLY A 200 3.79 12.90 4.93
CA GLY A 200 2.67 13.81 4.64
C GLY A 200 1.88 13.49 3.37
N VAL A 201 2.30 12.52 2.53
CA VAL A 201 1.46 12.07 1.42
C VAL A 201 0.46 11.01 1.88
N THR A 202 -0.65 10.88 1.14
CA THR A 202 -1.66 9.85 1.41
C THR A 202 -1.07 8.45 1.21
N LEU A 203 -1.18 7.62 2.25
CA LEU A 203 -0.65 6.26 2.30
C LEU A 203 -1.74 5.23 1.95
N ALA A 204 -1.43 4.30 1.06
CA ALA A 204 -2.29 3.13 0.88
C ALA A 204 -2.11 2.17 2.06
N PRO A 205 -3.19 1.48 2.51
CA PRO A 205 -3.16 0.65 3.73
C PRO A 205 -2.12 -0.47 3.73
N ASP A 206 -1.81 -1.03 2.57
CA ASP A 206 -0.89 -2.16 2.37
C ASP A 206 0.51 -1.73 1.91
N ARG A 207 0.72 -0.41 1.69
CA ARG A 207 1.98 0.10 1.15
C ARG A 207 3.10 0.06 2.18
N PRO A 208 4.26 -0.56 1.88
CA PRO A 208 5.40 -0.52 2.77
C PRO A 208 5.93 0.91 2.98
N ILE A 209 6.33 1.21 4.22
CA ILE A 209 7.11 2.42 4.55
C ILE A 209 8.58 2.02 4.57
N THR A 210 9.39 2.66 3.74
CA THR A 210 10.82 2.39 3.63
C THR A 210 11.63 3.62 4.08
N LEU A 211 12.58 3.39 4.97
CA LEU A 211 13.49 4.39 5.52
C LEU A 211 14.91 4.04 5.11
N THR A 212 15.56 4.86 4.29
CA THR A 212 16.97 4.70 3.92
C THR A 212 17.78 5.81 4.57
N PHE A 213 18.84 5.46 5.31
CA PHE A 213 19.63 6.39 6.10
C PHE A 213 21.00 6.66 5.48
N SER A 214 21.53 7.86 5.69
CA SER A 214 22.90 8.23 5.27
C SER A 214 23.99 7.47 6.05
N ARG A 215 23.67 6.97 7.25
CA ARG A 215 24.53 6.14 8.08
C ARG A 215 23.90 4.79 8.35
N ALA A 216 24.71 3.78 8.70
CA ALA A 216 24.19 2.45 9.00
C ALA A 216 23.15 2.49 10.14
N VAL A 217 22.03 1.77 9.97
CA VAL A 217 20.93 1.69 10.95
C VAL A 217 21.45 1.35 12.34
N ARG A 218 22.40 0.41 12.43
CA ARG A 218 22.99 -0.02 13.70
C ARG A 218 23.77 1.12 14.39
N THR A 219 24.41 1.98 13.62
CA THR A 219 25.13 3.15 14.15
C THR A 219 24.17 4.19 14.71
N ILE A 220 22.97 4.36 14.08
CA ILE A 220 21.99 5.37 14.48
C ILE A 220 21.13 4.87 15.65
N PHE A 221 20.62 3.64 15.57
CA PHE A 221 19.59 3.12 16.47
C PHE A 221 20.04 1.95 17.36
N GLY A 222 21.25 1.42 17.14
CA GLY A 222 21.70 0.20 17.81
C GLY A 222 20.83 -1.01 17.40
N THR A 223 20.19 -1.62 18.39
CA THR A 223 19.25 -2.73 18.19
C THR A 223 17.79 -2.30 18.17
N ARG A 224 17.49 -1.05 18.51
CA ARG A 224 16.12 -0.53 18.59
C ARG A 224 15.54 -0.38 17.18
N LEU A 225 14.23 -0.62 17.07
CA LEU A 225 13.48 -0.41 15.83
C LEU A 225 12.49 0.74 16.01
N PRO A 226 12.10 1.42 14.93
CA PRO A 226 11.01 2.39 14.98
C PRO A 226 9.68 1.73 15.41
N THR A 227 8.81 2.51 16.05
CA THR A 227 7.46 2.07 16.45
C THR A 227 6.40 2.81 15.65
N LEU A 228 5.24 2.21 15.49
CA LEU A 228 4.09 2.81 14.81
C LEU A 228 3.00 3.19 15.81
N THR A 229 2.33 4.30 15.53
CA THR A 229 1.13 4.75 16.24
C THR A 229 0.08 5.15 15.18
N PRO A 230 -1.14 4.60 15.19
CA PRO A 230 -1.56 3.47 16.03
C PRO A 230 -0.74 2.19 15.76
N PRO A 231 -0.71 1.25 16.73
CA PRO A 231 -0.08 -0.05 16.50
C PRO A 231 -0.67 -0.73 15.26
N THR A 232 0.19 -1.12 14.34
CA THR A 232 -0.21 -1.72 13.07
C THR A 232 0.39 -3.12 12.95
N PRO A 233 -0.39 -4.16 12.62
CA PRO A 233 0.13 -5.48 12.34
C PRO A 233 1.15 -5.44 11.20
N GLY A 234 2.35 -5.99 11.41
CA GLY A 234 3.42 -5.97 10.43
C GLY A 234 4.80 -6.12 11.06
N GLN A 235 5.83 -6.01 10.25
CA GLN A 235 7.21 -6.17 10.71
C GLN A 235 8.18 -5.24 9.98
N TRP A 236 9.20 -4.78 10.70
CA TRP A 236 10.36 -4.14 10.12
C TRP A 236 11.33 -5.17 9.54
N HIS A 237 11.67 -5.02 8.29
CA HIS A 237 12.68 -5.81 7.58
C HIS A 237 13.89 -4.92 7.29
N ARG A 238 15.08 -5.43 7.60
CA ARG A 238 16.33 -4.80 7.18
C ARG A 238 16.64 -5.25 5.76
N LEU A 239 16.52 -4.36 4.79
CA LEU A 239 16.80 -4.66 3.39
C LEU A 239 18.32 -4.64 3.10
N ASP A 240 19.04 -3.76 3.78
CA ASP A 240 20.50 -3.65 3.79
C ASP A 240 20.99 -2.93 5.06
N THR A 241 22.28 -2.60 5.13
CA THR A 241 22.87 -1.94 6.31
C THR A 241 22.28 -0.57 6.63
N HIS A 242 21.68 0.12 5.66
CA HIS A 242 21.16 1.48 5.76
C HIS A 242 19.64 1.56 5.60
N THR A 243 18.95 0.48 5.24
CA THR A 243 17.55 0.51 4.85
C THR A 243 16.69 -0.39 5.71
N LEU A 244 15.65 0.20 6.31
CA LEU A 244 14.55 -0.49 6.97
C LEU A 244 13.28 -0.35 6.14
N SER A 245 12.48 -1.42 6.07
CA SER A 245 11.16 -1.38 5.46
C SER A 245 10.13 -2.01 6.38
N PHE A 246 9.10 -1.26 6.75
CA PHE A 246 7.94 -1.81 7.45
C PHE A 246 6.97 -2.37 6.42
N ARG A 247 6.61 -3.64 6.58
CA ARG A 247 5.61 -4.31 5.75
C ARG A 247 4.37 -4.58 6.60
N PRO A 248 3.28 -3.88 6.34
CA PRO A 248 2.03 -4.16 7.03
C PRO A 248 1.49 -5.54 6.65
N ARG A 249 0.67 -6.13 7.54
CA ARG A 249 0.02 -7.44 7.34
C ARG A 249 -1.49 -7.31 7.58
N GLY A 250 -2.26 -8.27 7.07
CA GLY A 250 -3.72 -8.28 7.19
C GLY A 250 -4.32 -7.04 6.54
N LEU A 251 -5.14 -6.31 7.26
CA LEU A 251 -5.76 -5.05 6.81
C LEU A 251 -4.79 -3.86 6.79
N GLY A 252 -3.52 -4.07 7.16
CA GLY A 252 -2.51 -3.03 7.10
C GLY A 252 -2.76 -1.85 8.03
N TYR A 253 -2.49 -0.64 7.52
CA TYR A 253 -2.80 0.59 8.25
C TYR A 253 -4.31 0.85 8.22
N PRO A 254 -4.93 1.21 9.36
CA PRO A 254 -6.37 1.44 9.40
C PRO A 254 -6.79 2.56 8.44
N LEU A 255 -7.84 2.33 7.65
CA LEU A 255 -8.39 3.32 6.72
C LEU A 255 -8.78 4.61 7.45
N GLY A 256 -8.36 5.75 6.92
CA GLY A 256 -8.62 7.07 7.52
C GLY A 256 -7.79 7.42 8.75
N ALA A 257 -6.84 6.55 9.16
CA ALA A 257 -5.98 6.84 10.31
C ALA A 257 -4.84 7.79 9.94
N HIS A 258 -4.39 8.58 10.91
CA HIS A 258 -3.08 9.20 10.87
C HIS A 258 -2.06 8.21 11.45
N VAL A 259 -1.12 7.74 10.63
CA VAL A 259 -0.07 6.80 11.04
C VAL A 259 1.24 7.56 11.24
N ALA A 260 1.80 7.42 12.43
CA ALA A 260 3.09 8.00 12.78
C ALA A 260 4.14 6.91 13.03
N VAL A 261 5.32 7.07 12.44
CA VAL A 261 6.52 6.28 12.75
C VAL A 261 7.38 7.07 13.71
N ARG A 262 7.55 6.56 14.91
CA ARG A 262 8.42 7.13 15.94
C ARG A 262 9.80 6.48 15.88
N LEU A 263 10.80 7.29 15.59
CA LEU A 263 12.20 6.88 15.50
C LEU A 263 12.85 6.81 16.88
N PRO A 264 13.76 5.85 17.16
CA PRO A 264 14.50 5.77 18.43
C PRO A 264 15.33 7.01 18.72
N HIS A 265 15.91 7.64 17.68
CA HIS A 265 16.68 8.88 17.74
C HIS A 265 16.24 9.86 16.65
N PRO A 266 16.39 11.18 16.85
CA PRO A 266 16.10 12.17 15.82
C PRO A 266 17.00 12.00 14.59
N VAL A 267 16.41 12.16 13.40
CA VAL A 267 17.13 12.17 12.11
C VAL A 267 16.63 13.33 11.27
N GLY A 268 17.50 13.89 10.43
CA GLY A 268 17.07 14.83 9.40
C GLY A 268 16.26 14.12 8.32
N VAL A 269 15.15 14.72 7.85
CA VAL A 269 14.43 14.21 6.68
C VAL A 269 15.06 14.82 5.44
N ALA A 270 15.66 13.97 4.61
CA ALA A 270 16.52 14.40 3.50
C ALA A 270 15.77 15.24 2.46
N ASN A 271 14.46 14.98 2.26
CA ASN A 271 13.60 15.71 1.30
C ASN A 271 12.84 16.89 1.92
N ALA A 272 13.05 17.20 3.21
CA ALA A 272 12.36 18.27 3.90
C ALA A 272 13.32 19.38 4.32
N SER A 273 12.81 20.60 4.40
CA SER A 273 13.57 21.78 4.83
C SER A 273 13.70 21.90 6.36
N GLY A 274 13.06 21.00 7.13
CA GLY A 274 13.03 21.02 8.59
C GLY A 274 14.28 20.48 9.26
N GLY A 275 14.36 20.68 10.58
CA GLY A 275 15.39 20.11 11.45
C GLY A 275 15.24 18.58 11.63
N ALA A 276 16.06 18.03 12.54
CA ALA A 276 15.94 16.62 12.90
C ALA A 276 14.60 16.33 13.61
N THR A 277 13.91 15.26 13.21
CA THR A 277 12.65 14.82 13.78
C THR A 277 12.74 13.42 14.36
N ARG A 278 11.88 13.13 15.32
CA ARG A 278 11.65 11.76 15.83
C ARG A 278 10.38 11.14 15.30
N THR A 279 9.52 11.90 14.62
CA THR A 279 8.21 11.43 14.17
C THR A 279 8.02 11.74 12.70
N LEU A 280 7.61 10.73 11.94
CA LEU A 280 7.22 10.81 10.55
C LEU A 280 5.76 10.40 10.45
N GLY A 281 4.93 11.17 9.76
CA GLY A 281 3.48 10.96 9.71
C GLY A 281 2.94 10.83 8.29
N TRP A 282 1.84 10.07 8.17
CA TRP A 282 1.07 9.87 6.94
C TRP A 282 -0.42 9.76 7.27
N ASP A 283 -1.25 10.31 6.41
CA ASP A 283 -2.68 10.07 6.45
C ASP A 283 -3.02 8.87 5.55
N VAL A 284 -3.68 7.87 6.12
CA VAL A 284 -4.09 6.69 5.36
C VAL A 284 -5.36 7.01 4.58
N ARG A 285 -5.41 6.54 3.34
CA ARG A 285 -6.59 6.67 2.48
C ARG A 285 -7.87 6.27 3.22
N HIS A 286 -8.94 7.03 3.04
CA HIS A 286 -10.28 6.66 3.48
C HIS A 286 -10.91 5.63 2.54
N GLY A 287 -11.84 4.84 3.06
CA GLY A 287 -12.77 4.08 2.22
C GLY A 287 -13.86 5.00 1.66
N THR A 288 -14.51 4.58 0.59
CA THR A 288 -15.59 5.33 -0.05
C THR A 288 -16.95 5.11 0.64
N ILE A 289 -17.84 6.10 0.57
CA ILE A 289 -19.22 5.97 1.10
C ILE A 289 -19.97 4.83 0.40
N LEU A 290 -19.77 4.66 -0.90
CA LEU A 290 -20.39 3.56 -1.64
C LEU A 290 -19.96 2.19 -1.08
N ARG A 291 -18.68 1.99 -0.80
CA ARG A 291 -18.22 0.74 -0.18
C ARG A 291 -18.77 0.56 1.23
N LEU A 292 -18.82 1.61 2.02
CA LEU A 292 -19.47 1.58 3.33
C LEU A 292 -20.92 1.07 3.23
N GLN A 293 -21.71 1.65 2.32
CA GLN A 293 -23.09 1.23 2.08
C GLN A 293 -23.19 -0.25 1.67
N GLN A 294 -22.29 -0.72 0.81
CA GLN A 294 -22.24 -2.13 0.39
C GLN A 294 -21.97 -3.05 1.58
N LEU A 295 -20.97 -2.72 2.40
CA LEU A 295 -20.58 -3.51 3.57
C LEU A 295 -21.70 -3.54 4.62
N LEU A 296 -22.29 -2.39 4.96
CA LEU A 296 -23.41 -2.31 5.91
C LEU A 296 -24.64 -3.08 5.40
N ALA A 297 -24.90 -3.07 4.09
CA ALA A 297 -25.98 -3.87 3.50
C ALA A 297 -25.70 -5.37 3.60
N GLN A 298 -24.47 -5.79 3.31
CA GLN A 298 -24.04 -7.19 3.43
C GLN A 298 -24.06 -7.67 4.87
N ALA A 299 -23.58 -6.85 5.80
CA ALA A 299 -23.56 -7.13 7.23
C ALA A 299 -24.95 -7.07 7.91
N GLY A 300 -26.01 -6.64 7.20
CA GLY A 300 -27.39 -6.68 7.71
C GLY A 300 -27.84 -5.44 8.48
N TYR A 301 -27.07 -4.34 8.44
CA TYR A 301 -27.40 -3.09 9.13
C TYR A 301 -28.28 -2.14 8.32
N LEU A 302 -28.50 -2.41 7.02
CA LEU A 302 -29.36 -1.61 6.15
C LEU A 302 -30.66 -2.35 5.79
N PRO A 303 -31.78 -1.62 5.55
CA PRO A 303 -33.02 -2.21 5.03
C PRO A 303 -32.91 -2.54 3.53
N LEU A 304 -31.69 -2.57 3.01
CA LEU A 304 -31.37 -2.88 1.62
C LEU A 304 -30.48 -4.12 1.53
N ARG A 305 -30.57 -4.82 0.41
CA ARG A 305 -29.61 -5.84 -0.01
C ARG A 305 -28.74 -5.25 -1.12
N TRP A 306 -27.47 -5.49 -1.05
CA TRP A 306 -26.58 -5.23 -2.16
C TRP A 306 -26.23 -6.53 -2.88
N SER A 307 -26.22 -6.49 -4.22
CA SER A 307 -25.81 -7.62 -5.08
C SER A 307 -24.76 -7.12 -6.05
N PRO A 308 -23.59 -7.77 -6.14
CA PRO A 308 -22.57 -7.42 -7.13
C PRO A 308 -23.07 -7.68 -8.56
N ALA A 309 -22.52 -6.95 -9.53
CA ALA A 309 -22.80 -7.16 -10.96
C ALA A 309 -22.08 -8.39 -11.53
N GLU A 310 -20.96 -8.75 -10.92
CA GLU A 310 -20.12 -9.90 -11.28
C GLU A 310 -20.06 -10.91 -10.12
N ASP A 311 -19.58 -12.11 -10.39
CA ASP A 311 -19.40 -13.13 -9.36
C ASP A 311 -18.49 -12.61 -8.24
N PRO A 312 -18.86 -12.82 -6.97
CA PRO A 312 -18.10 -12.29 -5.85
C PRO A 312 -16.71 -12.93 -5.76
N VAL A 313 -15.69 -12.09 -5.69
CA VAL A 313 -14.32 -12.51 -5.40
C VAL A 313 -14.23 -12.90 -3.92
N THR A 314 -13.42 -13.90 -3.60
CA THR A 314 -13.17 -14.31 -2.22
C THR A 314 -12.71 -13.11 -1.37
N SER A 315 -13.40 -12.88 -0.26
CA SER A 315 -13.08 -11.81 0.68
C SER A 315 -11.77 -12.11 1.41
N THR A 316 -10.74 -11.35 1.07
CA THR A 316 -9.43 -11.36 1.72
C THR A 316 -9.06 -9.93 2.09
N ALA A 317 -8.08 -9.75 2.98
CA ALA A 317 -7.61 -8.41 3.32
C ALA A 317 -7.23 -7.59 2.07
N HIS A 318 -6.58 -8.20 1.09
CA HIS A 318 -6.16 -7.53 -0.14
C HIS A 318 -7.35 -7.11 -1.01
N THR A 319 -8.31 -8.01 -1.25
CA THR A 319 -9.50 -7.72 -2.07
C THR A 319 -10.41 -6.68 -1.41
N GLU A 320 -10.55 -6.73 -0.09
CA GLU A 320 -11.36 -5.78 0.67
C GLU A 320 -10.73 -4.38 0.72
N LEU A 321 -9.41 -4.27 0.87
CA LEU A 321 -8.71 -2.98 0.80
C LEU A 321 -8.77 -2.37 -0.61
N ALA A 322 -8.69 -3.17 -1.66
CA ALA A 322 -8.89 -2.71 -3.03
C ALA A 322 -10.31 -2.20 -3.24
N ALA A 323 -11.31 -2.98 -2.79
CA ALA A 323 -12.73 -2.61 -2.88
C ALA A 323 -13.09 -1.37 -2.03
N ALA A 324 -12.37 -1.10 -0.94
CA ALA A 324 -12.56 0.12 -0.15
C ALA A 324 -12.23 1.39 -0.95
N ALA A 325 -11.25 1.31 -1.84
CA ALA A 325 -10.85 2.40 -2.72
C ALA A 325 -11.67 2.47 -4.02
N GLU A 326 -11.91 1.31 -4.61
CA GLU A 326 -12.63 1.11 -5.89
C GLU A 326 -13.75 0.09 -5.66
N PRO A 327 -14.94 0.56 -5.23
CA PRO A 327 -16.05 -0.32 -4.91
C PRO A 327 -16.50 -1.12 -6.15
N PRO A 328 -16.74 -2.44 -6.00
CA PRO A 328 -17.25 -3.24 -7.10
C PRO A 328 -18.62 -2.74 -7.54
N PRO A 329 -18.93 -2.80 -8.85
CA PRO A 329 -20.23 -2.43 -9.37
C PRO A 329 -21.32 -3.40 -8.88
N GLY A 330 -22.53 -2.88 -8.68
CA GLY A 330 -23.65 -3.68 -8.19
C GLY A 330 -24.92 -2.86 -8.02
N ARG A 331 -25.92 -3.47 -7.41
CA ARG A 331 -27.24 -2.85 -7.22
C ARG A 331 -27.73 -3.02 -5.80
N PHE A 332 -28.32 -1.94 -5.25
CA PHE A 332 -29.10 -1.98 -4.02
C PHE A 332 -30.57 -2.27 -4.34
N ARG A 333 -31.20 -3.11 -3.54
CA ARG A 333 -32.63 -3.40 -3.57
C ARG A 333 -33.18 -3.40 -2.17
N TRP A 334 -34.35 -2.79 -1.96
CA TRP A 334 -35.06 -2.84 -0.69
C TRP A 334 -35.34 -4.30 -0.31
N ARG A 335 -35.08 -4.64 0.94
CA ARG A 335 -35.34 -6.01 1.47
C ARG A 335 -36.83 -6.30 1.57
N TYR A 336 -37.64 -5.27 1.80
CA TYR A 336 -39.06 -5.37 2.07
C TYR A 336 -39.86 -4.59 1.03
N ALA A 337 -40.85 -5.27 0.41
CA ALA A 337 -41.67 -4.67 -0.66
C ALA A 337 -42.46 -3.44 -0.18
N ASN A 338 -42.91 -3.48 1.08
CA ASN A 338 -43.69 -2.44 1.76
C ASN A 338 -42.84 -1.53 2.66
N THR A 339 -41.58 -1.32 2.33
CA THR A 339 -40.75 -0.30 3.00
C THR A 339 -41.45 1.06 2.92
N PRO A 340 -41.61 1.78 4.07
CA PRO A 340 -42.27 3.10 4.08
C PRO A 340 -41.67 4.09 3.10
N HIS A 341 -42.51 4.92 2.50
CA HIS A 341 -42.08 5.92 1.51
C HIS A 341 -41.09 6.90 2.12
N GLU A 342 -41.33 7.32 3.35
CA GLU A 342 -40.51 8.27 4.12
C GLU A 342 -39.10 7.72 4.30
N LEU A 343 -38.97 6.43 4.63
CA LEU A 343 -37.67 5.75 4.74
C LEU A 343 -36.99 5.63 3.36
N ARG A 344 -37.77 5.36 2.30
CA ARG A 344 -37.19 5.26 0.94
C ARG A 344 -36.64 6.57 0.46
N SER A 345 -37.31 7.69 0.77
CA SER A 345 -36.91 9.04 0.35
C SER A 345 -35.55 9.49 0.91
N LEU A 346 -35.12 8.89 2.03
CA LEU A 346 -33.84 9.19 2.67
C LEU A 346 -32.65 8.52 1.99
N TRP A 347 -32.89 7.51 1.11
CA TRP A 347 -31.80 6.75 0.52
C TRP A 347 -31.21 7.41 -0.71
N GLN A 348 -29.88 7.55 -0.70
CA GLN A 348 -29.10 7.94 -1.88
C GLN A 348 -27.83 7.08 -1.94
N THR A 349 -27.67 6.37 -3.06
CA THR A 349 -26.49 5.53 -3.31
C THR A 349 -25.23 6.38 -3.46
N GLY A 350 -24.15 5.98 -2.78
CA GLY A 350 -22.85 6.65 -2.82
C GLY A 350 -22.78 7.95 -2.01
N SER A 351 -23.86 8.36 -1.34
CA SER A 351 -23.92 9.57 -0.53
C SER A 351 -24.18 9.27 0.93
N TRP A 352 -23.64 10.10 1.80
CA TRP A 352 -23.95 10.07 3.23
C TRP A 352 -25.41 10.51 3.45
N ASN A 353 -26.15 9.76 4.26
CA ASN A 353 -27.54 10.04 4.60
C ASN A 353 -27.90 9.46 5.98
N GLU A 354 -29.08 9.80 6.53
CA GLU A 354 -29.48 9.39 7.86
C GLU A 354 -29.64 7.86 8.01
N ILE A 355 -30.00 7.13 6.94
CA ILE A 355 -30.03 5.67 6.95
C ILE A 355 -28.63 5.10 7.20
N VAL A 356 -27.62 5.66 6.52
CA VAL A 356 -26.21 5.27 6.69
C VAL A 356 -25.72 5.63 8.08
N ARG A 357 -26.04 6.84 8.57
CA ARG A 357 -25.67 7.28 9.92
C ARG A 357 -26.24 6.36 10.99
N GLY A 358 -27.54 6.07 10.93
CA GLY A 358 -28.17 5.14 11.87
C GLY A 358 -27.57 3.74 11.82
N ALA A 359 -27.26 3.23 10.61
CA ALA A 359 -26.61 1.94 10.44
C ALA A 359 -25.18 1.92 11.02
N VAL A 360 -24.43 3.02 10.90
CA VAL A 360 -23.09 3.17 11.51
C VAL A 360 -23.21 3.17 13.02
N MET A 361 -24.12 3.96 13.61
CA MET A 361 -24.33 3.99 15.06
C MET A 361 -24.73 2.61 15.63
N MET A 362 -25.62 1.89 14.92
CA MET A 362 -25.99 0.54 15.28
C MET A 362 -24.81 -0.44 15.19
N PHE A 363 -23.95 -0.28 14.20
CA PHE A 363 -22.72 -1.07 14.06
C PHE A 363 -21.75 -0.78 15.20
N GLU A 364 -21.54 0.49 15.53
CA GLU A 364 -20.70 0.94 16.64
C GLU A 364 -21.14 0.35 17.96
N ASP A 365 -22.45 0.44 18.28
CA ASP A 365 -23.04 -0.14 19.48
C ASP A 365 -22.85 -1.66 19.54
N THR A 366 -23.16 -2.36 18.45
CA THR A 366 -23.01 -3.83 18.37
C THR A 366 -21.56 -4.28 18.55
N HIS A 367 -20.59 -3.45 18.17
CA HIS A 367 -19.15 -3.74 18.28
C HIS A 367 -18.48 -3.08 19.48
N HIS A 368 -19.26 -2.49 20.39
CA HIS A 368 -18.76 -1.79 21.59
C HIS A 368 -17.71 -0.71 21.24
N LEU A 369 -17.92 -0.02 20.13
CA LEU A 369 -17.17 1.16 19.73
C LEU A 369 -17.80 2.42 20.33
N ASP A 370 -17.08 3.54 20.25
CA ASP A 370 -17.65 4.84 20.60
C ASP A 370 -18.79 5.16 19.60
N VAL A 371 -20.00 5.37 20.07
CA VAL A 371 -21.18 5.62 19.25
C VAL A 371 -21.24 7.12 18.93
N ASP A 372 -20.59 7.51 17.85
CA ASP A 372 -20.57 8.89 17.38
C ASP A 372 -21.21 9.08 15.99
N GLY A 373 -21.52 7.97 15.30
CA GLY A 373 -22.11 7.94 13.97
C GLY A 373 -21.16 8.42 12.88
N PHE A 374 -19.84 8.40 13.11
CA PHE A 374 -18.82 8.70 12.12
C PHE A 374 -17.97 7.47 11.76
N VAL A 375 -17.57 7.36 10.51
CA VAL A 375 -16.81 6.20 10.03
C VAL A 375 -15.31 6.43 10.21
N GLY A 376 -14.86 6.23 11.44
CA GLY A 376 -13.45 6.30 11.81
C GLY A 376 -12.67 5.01 11.48
N PRO A 377 -11.35 5.02 11.77
CA PRO A 377 -10.47 3.88 11.50
C PRO A 377 -10.89 2.58 12.20
N LYS A 378 -11.49 2.66 13.40
CA LYS A 378 -11.99 1.51 14.15
C LYS A 378 -13.19 0.88 13.44
N VAL A 379 -14.15 1.71 12.98
CA VAL A 379 -15.35 1.26 12.25
C VAL A 379 -14.94 0.56 10.94
N TRP A 380 -14.05 1.16 10.13
CA TRP A 380 -13.54 0.53 8.92
C TRP A 380 -12.88 -0.82 9.20
N SER A 381 -12.01 -0.88 10.22
CA SER A 381 -11.30 -2.11 10.56
C SER A 381 -12.26 -3.24 10.98
N ALA A 382 -13.28 -2.91 11.77
CA ALA A 382 -14.30 -3.87 12.21
C ALA A 382 -15.17 -4.35 11.05
N LEU A 383 -15.67 -3.43 10.19
CA LEU A 383 -16.48 -3.77 9.02
C LEU A 383 -15.74 -4.70 8.04
N LEU A 384 -14.48 -4.39 7.74
CA LEU A 384 -13.67 -5.24 6.87
C LEU A 384 -13.39 -6.60 7.50
N ALA A 385 -13.15 -6.65 8.81
CA ALA A 385 -12.96 -7.92 9.53
C ALA A 385 -14.24 -8.76 9.55
N ASP A 386 -15.41 -8.15 9.72
CA ASP A 386 -16.71 -8.84 9.66
C ASP A 386 -16.97 -9.40 8.26
N THR A 387 -16.65 -8.63 7.21
CA THR A 387 -16.81 -9.07 5.82
C THR A 387 -15.93 -10.28 5.54
N ILE A 388 -14.66 -10.25 5.95
CA ILE A 388 -13.73 -11.38 5.79
C ILE A 388 -14.20 -12.60 6.60
N GLY A 389 -14.75 -12.36 7.80
CA GLY A 389 -15.30 -13.39 8.68
C GLY A 389 -16.73 -13.84 8.33
N ALA A 390 -17.35 -13.28 7.28
CA ALA A 390 -18.74 -13.52 6.87
C ALA A 390 -19.75 -13.33 8.03
N ARG A 391 -19.48 -12.37 8.91
CA ARG A 391 -20.38 -12.06 10.05
C ARG A 391 -21.52 -11.16 9.57
N THR A 392 -22.73 -11.51 9.95
CA THR A 392 -23.95 -10.77 9.59
C THR A 392 -24.89 -10.67 10.79
N ARG A 393 -25.54 -9.51 10.90
CA ARG A 393 -26.60 -9.27 11.86
C ARG A 393 -27.94 -9.84 11.38
N THR A 394 -28.70 -10.44 12.27
CA THR A 394 -29.98 -11.15 11.95
C THR A 394 -31.21 -10.51 12.57
N ASP A 395 -31.07 -9.50 13.45
CA ASP A 395 -32.20 -8.91 14.22
C ASP A 395 -33.19 -8.13 13.35
N GLY A 396 -32.86 -7.91 12.09
CA GLY A 396 -33.70 -7.19 11.16
C GLY A 396 -33.54 -5.67 11.24
N TYR A 397 -34.52 -4.94 10.69
CA TYR A 397 -34.47 -3.47 10.60
C TYR A 397 -35.77 -2.87 11.11
N SER A 398 -35.68 -1.93 12.05
CA SER A 398 -36.79 -1.17 12.62
C SER A 398 -36.79 0.25 12.10
N TYR A 399 -37.97 0.83 12.02
CA TYR A 399 -38.19 2.21 11.65
C TYR A 399 -39.38 2.78 12.38
N VAL A 400 -39.25 3.97 12.91
CA VAL A 400 -40.32 4.68 13.60
C VAL A 400 -40.71 5.91 12.80
N TYR A 401 -42.00 6.12 12.71
CA TYR A 401 -42.61 7.23 12.02
C TYR A 401 -43.59 7.93 12.96
N VAL A 402 -43.41 9.24 13.14
CA VAL A 402 -44.20 10.08 14.04
C VAL A 402 -44.92 11.13 13.22
N HIS A 403 -46.25 11.16 13.33
CA HIS A 403 -47.11 12.14 12.69
C HIS A 403 -47.55 13.19 13.71
N ARG A 404 -47.20 14.46 13.43
CA ARG A 404 -47.45 15.59 14.35
C ARG A 404 -48.83 16.24 14.21
N ASN A 405 -49.50 16.07 13.06
CA ASN A 405 -50.87 16.62 12.91
C ASN A 405 -51.83 15.81 13.77
N VAL A 406 -52.84 16.55 14.32
CA VAL A 406 -53.86 15.94 15.15
C VAL A 406 -54.83 15.12 14.31
N PRO A 407 -55.11 13.88 14.64
CA PRO A 407 -54.63 13.16 15.82
C PRO A 407 -53.18 12.64 15.70
N GLN A 408 -52.30 13.08 16.59
CA GLN A 408 -50.92 12.72 16.61
C GLN A 408 -50.70 11.24 16.87
N SER A 409 -49.71 10.61 16.18
CA SER A 409 -49.52 9.18 16.29
C SER A 409 -48.07 8.77 16.04
N LEU A 410 -47.71 7.60 16.55
CA LEU A 410 -46.48 6.89 16.26
C LEU A 410 -46.80 5.56 15.55
N THR A 411 -46.10 5.28 14.49
CA THR A 411 -46.12 3.97 13.82
C THR A 411 -44.73 3.33 13.93
N LEU A 412 -44.68 2.11 14.47
CA LEU A 412 -43.51 1.25 14.46
C LEU A 412 -43.61 0.24 13.34
N TRP A 413 -42.62 0.26 12.45
CA TRP A 413 -42.46 -0.69 11.37
C TRP A 413 -41.19 -1.55 11.64
N HIS A 414 -41.28 -2.86 11.43
CA HIS A 414 -40.17 -3.80 11.56
C HIS A 414 -40.27 -4.91 10.51
N ASN A 415 -39.19 -5.13 9.78
CA ASN A 415 -39.04 -6.24 8.80
C ASN A 415 -40.22 -6.39 7.82
N GLY A 416 -40.73 -5.28 7.31
CA GLY A 416 -41.83 -5.32 6.36
C GLY A 416 -43.23 -5.33 6.98
N GLN A 417 -43.36 -5.24 8.29
CA GLN A 417 -44.64 -5.25 9.00
C GLN A 417 -44.80 -4.03 9.89
N THR A 418 -46.02 -3.50 9.95
CA THR A 418 -46.38 -2.54 10.98
C THR A 418 -46.64 -3.29 12.27
N ILE A 419 -45.78 -3.15 13.27
CA ILE A 419 -45.83 -3.81 14.58
C ILE A 419 -46.82 -3.11 15.49
N LEU A 420 -46.89 -1.79 15.41
CA LEU A 420 -47.76 -0.96 16.27
C LEU A 420 -48.14 0.33 15.53
N ARG A 421 -49.37 0.74 15.70
CA ARG A 421 -49.80 2.13 15.56
C ARG A 421 -50.44 2.54 16.90
N SER A 422 -49.99 3.66 17.44
CA SER A 422 -50.48 4.17 18.73
C SER A 422 -50.73 5.67 18.64
N PRO A 423 -51.78 6.20 19.23
CA PRO A 423 -51.80 7.62 19.52
C PRO A 423 -50.60 7.96 20.39
N GLY A 424 -49.99 9.11 20.17
CA GLY A 424 -48.88 9.64 20.94
C GLY A 424 -48.98 11.16 21.02
N ASN A 425 -48.31 11.75 21.99
CA ASN A 425 -48.25 13.19 22.12
C ASN A 425 -46.89 13.68 21.66
N THR A 426 -46.86 14.77 20.93
CA THR A 426 -45.63 15.48 20.58
C THR A 426 -45.54 16.83 21.26
N GLY A 427 -44.50 17.58 21.03
CA GLY A 427 -44.25 18.88 21.65
C GLY A 427 -45.31 19.94 21.39
N VAL A 428 -45.59 20.71 22.42
CA VAL A 428 -46.45 21.93 22.32
C VAL A 428 -45.84 22.95 21.35
N PRO A 429 -46.61 23.93 20.81
CA PRO A 429 -46.08 24.94 19.86
C PRO A 429 -44.87 25.72 20.39
N ALA A 430 -44.75 25.92 21.71
CA ALA A 430 -43.63 26.63 22.33
C ALA A 430 -42.34 25.75 22.46
N ALA A 431 -42.48 24.41 22.39
CA ALA A 431 -41.38 23.45 22.42
C ALA A 431 -41.70 22.25 21.50
N PRO A 432 -41.73 22.45 20.19
CA PRO A 432 -42.20 21.44 19.25
C PRO A 432 -41.19 20.31 19.06
N THR A 433 -41.65 19.06 18.90
CA THR A 433 -40.82 17.97 18.41
C THR A 433 -40.24 18.33 17.05
N GLN A 434 -38.95 18.24 16.87
CA GLN A 434 -38.28 18.66 15.63
C GLN A 434 -38.67 17.77 14.44
N LEU A 435 -38.97 18.41 13.30
CA LEU A 435 -39.21 17.69 12.04
C LEU A 435 -37.89 17.19 11.45
N GLY A 436 -37.90 16.00 10.87
CA GLY A 436 -36.76 15.39 10.24
C GLY A 436 -36.61 13.92 10.56
N SER A 437 -35.49 13.35 10.18
CA SER A 437 -35.15 11.95 10.45
C SER A 437 -33.87 11.88 11.28
N PHE A 438 -33.93 11.18 12.39
CA PHE A 438 -32.87 11.15 13.38
C PHE A 438 -32.63 9.71 13.85
N PRO A 439 -31.38 9.25 13.98
CA PRO A 439 -31.10 7.97 14.63
C PRO A 439 -31.20 8.07 16.13
N VAL A 440 -31.71 7.04 16.78
CA VAL A 440 -31.64 6.90 18.24
C VAL A 440 -30.18 6.83 18.65
N PHE A 441 -29.78 7.69 19.59
CA PHE A 441 -28.40 7.76 20.07
C PHE A 441 -28.22 7.33 21.54
N GLU A 442 -29.31 7.25 22.30
CA GLU A 442 -29.29 6.78 23.67
C GLU A 442 -30.57 5.97 23.98
N HIS A 443 -30.42 4.85 24.66
CA HIS A 443 -31.48 3.87 24.89
C HIS A 443 -31.46 3.41 26.35
N ILE A 444 -32.38 3.94 27.16
CA ILE A 444 -32.38 3.81 28.62
C ILE A 444 -33.70 3.14 29.11
N PRO A 445 -33.62 2.08 29.91
CA PRO A 445 -34.83 1.40 30.40
C PRO A 445 -35.65 2.25 31.39
N VAL A 446 -34.98 2.99 32.26
CA VAL A 446 -35.59 3.90 33.25
C VAL A 446 -34.64 5.06 33.51
N GLY A 447 -35.15 6.28 33.51
CA GLY A 447 -34.35 7.49 33.75
C GLY A 447 -35.15 8.58 34.44
N THR A 448 -34.51 9.72 34.69
CA THR A 448 -35.13 10.96 35.14
C THR A 448 -35.03 11.98 33.99
N MET A 449 -36.15 12.61 33.67
CA MET A 449 -36.20 13.73 32.76
C MET A 449 -36.37 15.04 33.53
N SER A 450 -35.53 16.01 33.28
CA SER A 450 -35.61 17.33 33.92
C SER A 450 -35.27 18.44 32.91
N GLY A 451 -35.83 19.60 33.13
CA GLY A 451 -35.62 20.75 32.26
C GLY A 451 -36.42 21.97 32.70
N THR A 452 -36.62 22.89 31.77
CA THR A 452 -37.36 24.14 32.01
C THR A 452 -38.55 24.21 31.07
N ASN A 453 -39.72 24.45 31.65
CA ASN A 453 -40.96 24.71 30.90
C ASN A 453 -40.89 26.04 30.16
N PRO A 454 -41.71 26.27 29.11
CA PRO A 454 -41.77 27.54 28.39
C PRO A 454 -42.10 28.76 29.27
N ASP A 455 -42.77 28.56 30.42
CA ASP A 455 -43.06 29.58 31.40
C ASP A 455 -41.92 29.90 32.38
N GLY A 456 -40.77 29.23 32.24
CA GLY A 456 -39.61 29.39 33.08
C GLY A 456 -39.59 28.49 34.35
N SER A 457 -40.66 27.77 34.65
CA SER A 457 -40.69 26.80 35.77
C SER A 457 -39.85 25.57 35.45
N HIS A 458 -39.30 24.92 36.49
CA HIS A 458 -38.53 23.69 36.32
C HIS A 458 -39.39 22.45 36.51
N TYR A 459 -39.14 21.41 35.72
CA TYR A 459 -39.72 20.08 35.93
C TYR A 459 -38.64 19.06 36.28
N HIS A 460 -39.03 18.01 37.00
CA HIS A 460 -38.17 16.91 37.39
C HIS A 460 -39.03 15.66 37.51
N ASP A 461 -38.99 14.82 36.47
CA ASP A 461 -39.84 13.63 36.35
C ASP A 461 -39.01 12.37 36.51
N PRO A 462 -38.90 11.77 37.70
CA PRO A 462 -38.18 10.53 37.93
C PRO A 462 -39.00 9.32 37.50
N GLY A 463 -38.31 8.23 37.15
CA GLY A 463 -38.93 6.95 36.85
C GLY A 463 -39.59 6.85 35.48
N ILE A 464 -39.22 7.74 34.55
CA ILE A 464 -39.63 7.65 33.14
C ILE A 464 -39.06 6.34 32.57
N ARG A 465 -39.93 5.56 31.91
CA ARG A 465 -39.58 4.24 31.39
C ARG A 465 -39.46 4.24 29.88
N TRP A 466 -38.58 3.33 29.38
CA TRP A 466 -38.41 3.00 27.95
C TRP A 466 -38.07 4.22 27.10
N ILE A 467 -36.98 4.88 27.46
CA ILE A 467 -36.50 6.11 26.85
C ILE A 467 -35.59 5.80 25.66
N SER A 468 -35.91 6.34 24.47
CA SER A 468 -35.09 6.28 23.26
C SER A 468 -34.88 7.69 22.77
N TYR A 469 -33.74 8.34 23.13
CA TYR A 469 -33.39 9.67 22.68
C TYR A 469 -32.94 9.64 21.21
N PHE A 470 -33.52 10.53 20.38
CA PHE A 470 -33.22 10.57 18.95
C PHE A 470 -32.75 11.94 18.45
N ASN A 471 -33.12 13.03 19.12
CA ASN A 471 -32.67 14.38 18.74
C ASN A 471 -32.53 15.27 19.97
N HIS A 472 -31.29 15.64 20.34
CA HIS A 472 -31.02 16.42 21.55
C HIS A 472 -31.75 15.87 22.79
N GLY A 473 -32.77 16.60 23.30
CA GLY A 473 -33.62 16.17 24.41
C GLY A 473 -34.90 15.43 23.98
N ASP A 474 -35.17 15.34 22.66
CA ASP A 474 -36.37 14.66 22.19
C ASP A 474 -36.20 13.15 22.26
N ALA A 475 -37.13 12.48 22.92
CA ALA A 475 -37.11 11.03 23.10
C ALA A 475 -38.51 10.41 22.89
N ILE A 476 -38.55 9.16 22.50
CA ILE A 476 -39.73 8.30 22.61
C ILE A 476 -39.69 7.69 24.00
N HIS A 477 -40.80 7.84 24.79
CA HIS A 477 -40.88 7.25 26.13
C HIS A 477 -42.30 7.02 26.60
N ALA A 478 -42.48 6.27 27.66
CA ALA A 478 -43.74 6.13 28.34
C ALA A 478 -44.05 7.37 29.17
N PHE A 479 -45.29 7.84 29.11
CA PHE A 479 -45.77 8.86 30.03
C PHE A 479 -47.23 8.60 30.42
N ASN A 480 -47.66 9.13 31.58
CA ASN A 480 -49.03 8.99 32.01
C ASN A 480 -49.81 10.26 31.71
N ARG A 481 -50.73 10.19 30.77
CA ARG A 481 -51.61 11.30 30.33
C ARG A 481 -53.07 10.85 30.37
N ALA A 482 -53.97 11.80 30.56
CA ALA A 482 -55.41 11.53 30.50
C ALA A 482 -55.87 11.16 29.08
N SER A 483 -55.19 11.69 28.06
CA SER A 483 -55.46 11.44 26.64
C SER A 483 -54.19 11.54 25.80
N PHE A 484 -54.22 10.93 24.62
CA PHE A 484 -53.13 10.94 23.65
C PHE A 484 -53.64 11.38 22.26
N GLY A 485 -52.74 11.85 21.41
CA GLY A 485 -53.04 12.31 20.05
C GLY A 485 -53.04 13.83 19.86
N THR A 486 -52.53 14.58 20.84
CA THR A 486 -52.46 16.03 20.83
C THR A 486 -51.12 16.56 21.36
N PRO A 487 -50.70 17.79 21.05
CA PRO A 487 -49.47 18.39 21.56
C PRO A 487 -49.54 18.55 23.10
N GLN A 488 -48.67 17.89 23.85
CA GLN A 488 -48.66 17.94 25.31
C GLN A 488 -47.25 17.86 25.93
N SER A 489 -46.23 17.47 25.16
CA SER A 489 -44.84 17.33 25.65
C SER A 489 -44.02 18.60 25.40
N LEU A 490 -42.76 18.59 25.80
CA LEU A 490 -41.75 19.62 25.51
C LEU A 490 -40.73 19.16 24.47
N GLY A 491 -41.19 18.43 23.45
CA GLY A 491 -40.37 17.91 22.35
C GLY A 491 -40.39 16.39 22.23
N CYS A 492 -40.58 15.69 23.34
CA CYS A 492 -40.64 14.22 23.36
C CYS A 492 -41.87 13.66 22.62
N VAL A 493 -41.79 12.40 22.24
CA VAL A 493 -42.91 11.59 21.75
C VAL A 493 -43.38 10.71 22.92
N GLU A 494 -44.41 11.16 23.62
CA GLU A 494 -44.99 10.45 24.77
C GLU A 494 -45.98 9.38 24.29
N LEU A 495 -45.85 8.19 24.84
CA LEU A 495 -46.72 7.05 24.53
C LEU A 495 -47.43 6.52 25.75
N PRO A 496 -48.63 5.90 25.61
CA PRO A 496 -49.20 5.06 26.64
C PRO A 496 -48.19 3.99 27.08
N LEU A 497 -48.20 3.64 28.39
CA LEU A 497 -47.26 2.69 29.00
C LEU A 497 -47.14 1.38 28.20
N THR A 498 -48.26 0.79 27.78
CA THR A 498 -48.28 -0.46 27.01
C THR A 498 -47.71 -0.30 25.61
N ALA A 499 -47.92 0.85 24.96
CA ALA A 499 -47.37 1.14 23.65
C ALA A 499 -45.86 1.38 23.73
N ALA A 500 -45.39 2.16 24.70
CA ALA A 500 -43.97 2.39 24.89
C ALA A 500 -43.20 1.10 25.19
N ALA A 501 -43.76 0.23 26.07
CA ALA A 501 -43.19 -1.08 26.35
C ALA A 501 -43.04 -1.96 25.08
N LYS A 502 -43.99 -1.85 24.15
CA LYS A 502 -43.95 -2.60 22.91
C LYS A 502 -42.98 -1.97 21.86
N VAL A 503 -42.81 -0.67 21.88
CA VAL A 503 -41.90 0.07 20.97
C VAL A 503 -40.44 -0.11 21.35
N TRP A 504 -40.15 -0.04 22.65
CA TRP A 504 -38.78 0.05 23.17
C TRP A 504 -37.82 -1.06 22.69
N PRO A 505 -38.18 -2.36 22.62
CA PRO A 505 -37.27 -3.39 22.09
C PRO A 505 -36.87 -3.20 20.63
N TYR A 506 -37.61 -2.40 19.90
CA TYR A 506 -37.41 -2.12 18.47
C TYR A 506 -36.73 -0.78 18.19
N THR A 507 -36.40 -0.02 19.22
CA THR A 507 -35.73 1.28 19.10
C THR A 507 -34.34 1.31 19.73
N PRO A 508 -33.49 0.25 19.53
CA PRO A 508 -32.10 0.33 19.96
C PRO A 508 -31.36 1.47 19.25
N ILE A 509 -30.14 1.74 19.71
CA ILE A 509 -29.25 2.74 19.11
C ILE A 509 -29.16 2.52 17.59
N GLY A 510 -29.21 3.61 16.82
CA GLY A 510 -29.18 3.62 15.36
C GLY A 510 -30.53 3.44 14.67
N THR A 511 -31.61 3.11 15.41
CA THR A 511 -32.97 3.05 14.82
C THR A 511 -33.41 4.45 14.38
N LEU A 512 -33.86 4.58 13.12
CA LEU A 512 -34.33 5.86 12.62
C LEU A 512 -35.75 6.19 13.12
N VAL A 513 -35.92 7.43 13.56
CA VAL A 513 -37.17 8.08 13.91
C VAL A 513 -37.40 9.24 12.95
N THR A 514 -38.42 9.16 12.12
CA THR A 514 -38.84 10.28 11.26
C THR A 514 -40.04 10.97 11.87
N VAL A 515 -39.96 12.29 12.00
CA VAL A 515 -41.04 13.15 12.50
C VAL A 515 -41.50 14.05 11.38
N GLU A 516 -42.78 14.03 11.05
CA GLU A 516 -43.37 14.89 10.05
C GLU A 516 -44.77 15.41 10.46
N ASN A 517 -45.34 16.31 9.66
CA ASN A 517 -46.66 16.91 9.91
C ASN A 517 -47.81 16.03 9.43
#